data_3c92f919b343b23fd3001021fc97197e
#
_entry.id   3c92f919b343b23fd3001021fc97197e
#
_cell.length_a   1.000
_cell.length_b   1.000
_cell.length_c   1.000
_cell.angle_alpha   90.00
_cell.angle_beta   90.00
_cell.angle_gamma   90.00
#
_symmetry.space_group_name_H-M   'P 1'
#
loop_
_entity.id
_entity.type
_entity.pdbx_description
1 polymer ?
#
loop_
_entity_poly.entity_id
_entity_poly.type
_entity_poly.pdbx_seq_one_letter_code
_entity_poly.pdbx_strand_id
1 'polypeptide(L)'
;MDVPDPLIHRFSAPPGQRLVVPFEQVGIDAIAEVGGKNASLGEMIRSLDAEGVRVPGGFATTAAAWHRFLDANGLKPRLQELLSGLDCEDLAALSAAGAAARELLGTAPLPPELADAIRSAYAQLGSPAVAVRSSATAEDLPEASFAGQQETFLNVRGEEKLLEACRRCYSSLFTDRAISYRRINGFDDLQVALSIGVQRMVRSDLACSGVMFSIDTETGFRDAVLLTAAYGLGEN
;
A
#
# COMPACT_ATOMS: atom_id res chain seq x y z
N MET A 1 26.74 4.98 -30.11
CA MET A 1 25.74 6.01 -29.86
C MET A 1 24.64 5.34 -29.06
N ASP A 2 24.74 5.45 -27.74
CA ASP A 2 23.68 4.97 -26.87
C ASP A 2 22.47 5.91 -27.03
N VAL A 3 21.39 5.34 -27.57
CA VAL A 3 20.09 6.02 -27.58
C VAL A 3 19.59 5.96 -26.15
N PRO A 4 19.40 7.08 -25.44
CA PRO A 4 18.89 7.05 -24.08
C PRO A 4 17.48 6.45 -24.13
N ASP A 5 17.25 5.44 -23.29
CA ASP A 5 15.96 4.80 -23.11
C ASP A 5 14.89 5.86 -22.73
N PRO A 6 13.88 6.10 -23.56
CA PRO A 6 12.87 7.13 -23.31
C PRO A 6 12.02 6.87 -22.04
N LEU A 7 12.17 5.70 -21.41
CA LEU A 7 11.45 5.30 -20.22
C LEU A 7 12.09 5.81 -18.91
N ILE A 8 13.40 6.10 -18.94
CA ILE A 8 14.14 6.60 -17.77
C ILE A 8 13.65 8.01 -17.33
N HIS A 9 13.17 8.82 -18.27
CA HIS A 9 12.71 10.18 -17.98
C HIS A 9 11.37 10.29 -17.21
N ARG A 10 10.57 9.22 -17.13
CA ARG A 10 9.26 9.29 -16.44
C ARG A 10 9.33 9.16 -14.93
N PHE A 11 10.44 8.67 -14.38
CA PHE A 11 10.69 8.60 -12.93
C PHE A 11 11.64 9.71 -12.43
N SER A 12 12.02 10.65 -13.27
CA SER A 12 12.99 11.72 -12.95
C SER A 12 12.37 12.95 -12.28
N ALA A 13 11.09 12.90 -11.90
CA ALA A 13 10.51 13.96 -11.07
C ALA A 13 11.19 13.99 -9.69
N PRO A 14 11.40 15.18 -9.11
CA PRO A 14 11.98 15.29 -7.79
C PRO A 14 11.12 14.55 -6.75
N PRO A 15 11.71 14.07 -5.64
CA PRO A 15 10.98 13.51 -4.51
C PRO A 15 9.81 14.43 -4.13
N GLY A 16 8.63 13.85 -3.87
CA GLY A 16 7.40 14.59 -3.57
C GLY A 16 6.54 14.98 -4.78
N GLN A 17 7.04 14.80 -6.01
CA GLN A 17 6.24 14.98 -7.26
C GLN A 17 6.05 13.68 -8.04
N ARG A 18 6.80 12.63 -7.73
CA ARG A 18 6.65 11.32 -8.36
C ARG A 18 5.32 10.70 -7.94
N LEU A 19 4.57 10.16 -8.91
CA LEU A 19 3.31 9.45 -8.63
C LEU A 19 3.53 7.95 -8.36
N VAL A 20 4.59 7.38 -8.97
CA VAL A 20 4.96 5.98 -8.84
C VAL A 20 6.48 5.89 -8.71
N VAL A 21 6.97 4.96 -7.91
CA VAL A 21 8.39 4.71 -7.66
C VAL A 21 8.67 3.21 -7.54
N PRO A 22 9.69 2.65 -8.22
CA PRO A 22 10.14 1.27 -8.00
C PRO A 22 10.60 1.04 -6.56
N PHE A 23 10.39 -0.15 -6.01
CA PHE A 23 10.81 -0.47 -4.64
C PHE A 23 12.34 -0.31 -4.45
N GLU A 24 13.12 -0.62 -5.46
CA GLU A 24 14.59 -0.49 -5.43
C GLU A 24 15.08 0.94 -5.20
N GLN A 25 14.21 1.94 -5.43
CA GLN A 25 14.53 3.37 -5.28
C GLN A 25 14.07 3.97 -3.96
N VAL A 26 13.47 3.19 -3.07
CA VAL A 26 13.00 3.64 -1.75
C VAL A 26 13.65 2.84 -0.64
N GLY A 27 13.67 3.39 0.56
CA GLY A 27 14.14 2.75 1.75
C GLY A 27 13.43 3.30 2.98
N ILE A 28 13.95 2.99 4.15
CA ILE A 28 13.32 3.36 5.41
C ILE A 28 13.18 4.89 5.60
N ASP A 29 13.99 5.67 4.92
CA ASP A 29 13.93 7.13 4.87
C ASP A 29 12.75 7.67 4.04
N ALA A 30 12.10 6.81 3.23
CA ALA A 30 11.00 7.18 2.36
C ALA A 30 9.61 6.88 2.95
N ILE A 31 9.47 6.60 4.25
CA ILE A 31 8.18 6.27 4.90
C ILE A 31 7.12 7.35 4.64
N ALA A 32 7.50 8.62 4.70
CA ALA A 32 6.57 9.72 4.43
C ALA A 32 6.09 9.77 2.96
N GLU A 33 6.82 9.18 2.02
CA GLU A 33 6.48 9.13 0.60
C GLU A 33 5.67 7.87 0.25
N VAL A 34 6.08 6.70 0.77
CA VAL A 34 5.52 5.40 0.31
C VAL A 34 4.92 4.54 1.42
N GLY A 35 4.90 5.03 2.65
CA GLY A 35 4.44 4.28 3.82
C GLY A 35 5.43 3.21 4.29
N GLY A 36 5.26 2.74 5.52
CA GLY A 36 6.21 1.86 6.19
C GLY A 36 6.42 0.52 5.48
N LYS A 37 5.35 -0.15 5.05
CA LYS A 37 5.45 -1.45 4.38
C LYS A 37 6.26 -1.37 3.07
N ASN A 38 6.03 -0.35 2.25
CA ASN A 38 6.72 -0.20 0.98
C ASN A 38 8.18 0.26 1.19
N ALA A 39 8.43 1.13 2.16
CA ALA A 39 9.77 1.54 2.56
C ALA A 39 10.61 0.35 3.05
N SER A 40 10.03 -0.48 3.92
CA SER A 40 10.68 -1.71 4.41
C SER A 40 10.97 -2.72 3.29
N LEU A 41 10.06 -2.87 2.31
CA LEU A 41 10.33 -3.72 1.13
C LEU A 41 11.52 -3.22 0.32
N GLY A 42 11.58 -1.92 0.05
CA GLY A 42 12.71 -1.34 -0.68
C GLY A 42 14.03 -1.52 0.09
N GLU A 43 14.00 -1.31 1.40
CA GLU A 43 15.16 -1.57 2.27
C GLU A 43 15.61 -3.02 2.22
N MET A 44 14.67 -3.97 2.31
CA MET A 44 14.96 -5.40 2.20
C MET A 44 15.55 -5.78 0.83
N ILE A 45 15.01 -5.23 -0.27
CA ILE A 45 15.55 -5.48 -1.61
C ILE A 45 17.03 -5.06 -1.67
N ARG A 46 17.36 -3.87 -1.18
CA ARG A 46 18.73 -3.33 -1.21
C ARG A 46 19.70 -4.08 -0.29
N SER A 47 19.21 -4.47 0.90
CA SER A 47 20.08 -5.03 1.93
C SER A 47 20.27 -6.55 1.81
N LEU A 48 19.26 -7.28 1.32
CA LEU A 48 19.26 -8.75 1.36
C LEU A 48 19.67 -9.39 0.04
N ASP A 49 19.69 -8.66 -1.06
CA ASP A 49 20.09 -9.20 -2.37
C ASP A 49 21.55 -9.70 -2.34
N ALA A 50 22.44 -8.95 -1.70
CA ALA A 50 23.84 -9.33 -1.50
C ALA A 50 24.00 -10.60 -0.66
N GLU A 51 23.07 -10.91 0.22
CA GLU A 51 23.03 -12.11 1.07
C GLU A 51 22.33 -13.30 0.37
N GLY A 52 21.93 -13.14 -0.89
CA GLY A 52 21.27 -14.18 -1.67
C GLY A 52 19.80 -14.39 -1.35
N VAL A 53 19.19 -13.51 -0.54
CA VAL A 53 17.75 -13.53 -0.24
C VAL A 53 17.01 -12.67 -1.25
N ARG A 54 16.21 -13.32 -2.10
CA ARG A 54 15.44 -12.64 -3.14
C ARG A 54 14.12 -12.10 -2.58
N VAL A 55 13.99 -10.78 -2.55
CA VAL A 55 12.73 -10.08 -2.27
C VAL A 55 12.05 -9.77 -3.60
N PRO A 56 10.77 -10.19 -3.81
CA PRO A 56 10.08 -9.90 -5.06
C PRO A 56 9.97 -8.41 -5.30
N GLY A 57 10.41 -7.98 -6.49
CA GLY A 57 10.34 -6.59 -6.92
C GLY A 57 8.91 -6.10 -7.18
N GLY A 58 8.79 -4.81 -7.40
CA GLY A 58 7.53 -4.13 -7.64
C GLY A 58 7.69 -2.62 -7.58
N PHE A 59 6.59 -1.93 -7.37
CA PHE A 59 6.57 -0.48 -7.26
C PHE A 59 5.53 -0.01 -6.24
N ALA A 60 5.66 1.23 -5.81
CA ALA A 60 4.70 1.90 -4.97
C ALA A 60 4.11 3.13 -5.68
N THR A 61 2.82 3.43 -5.46
CA THR A 61 2.34 4.79 -5.62
C THR A 61 2.82 5.63 -4.42
N THR A 62 2.85 6.94 -4.55
CA THR A 62 3.36 7.83 -3.50
C THR A 62 2.23 8.54 -2.76
N ALA A 63 2.56 9.22 -1.65
CA ALA A 63 1.64 10.15 -0.99
C ALA A 63 1.18 11.28 -1.95
N ALA A 64 2.05 11.73 -2.88
CA ALA A 64 1.68 12.69 -3.91
C ALA A 64 0.59 12.14 -4.84
N ALA A 65 0.64 10.86 -5.19
CA ALA A 65 -0.39 10.19 -5.98
C ALA A 65 -1.75 10.17 -5.27
N TRP A 66 -1.76 9.91 -3.96
CA TRP A 66 -2.96 10.00 -3.13
C TRP A 66 -3.57 11.40 -3.16
N HIS A 67 -2.76 12.43 -2.87
CA HIS A 67 -3.24 13.81 -2.90
C HIS A 67 -3.74 14.20 -4.30
N ARG A 68 -3.03 13.80 -5.35
CA ARG A 68 -3.44 14.05 -6.74
C ARG A 68 -4.79 13.40 -7.06
N PHE A 69 -5.03 12.16 -6.59
CA PHE A 69 -6.31 11.48 -6.75
C PHE A 69 -7.45 12.23 -6.04
N LEU A 70 -7.24 12.67 -4.81
CA LEU A 70 -8.23 13.43 -4.06
C LEU A 70 -8.55 14.78 -4.72
N ASP A 71 -7.51 15.51 -5.14
CA ASP A 71 -7.65 16.86 -5.68
C ASP A 71 -8.33 16.85 -7.07
N ALA A 72 -7.92 15.94 -7.95
CA ALA A 72 -8.47 15.82 -9.29
C ALA A 72 -9.99 15.50 -9.29
N ASN A 73 -10.47 14.85 -8.22
CA ASN A 73 -11.89 14.47 -8.09
C ASN A 73 -12.66 15.36 -7.09
N GLY A 74 -12.03 16.37 -6.50
CA GLY A 74 -12.66 17.24 -5.50
C GLY A 74 -13.15 16.46 -4.26
N LEU A 75 -12.43 15.41 -3.83
CA LEU A 75 -12.90 14.49 -2.81
C LEU A 75 -12.71 15.03 -1.39
N LYS A 76 -11.68 15.86 -1.15
CA LYS A 76 -11.35 16.35 0.19
C LYS A 76 -12.53 17.01 0.91
N PRO A 77 -13.22 18.03 0.34
CA PRO A 77 -14.34 18.66 1.03
C PRO A 77 -15.51 17.71 1.28
N ARG A 78 -15.77 16.78 0.36
CA ARG A 78 -16.84 15.78 0.51
C ARG A 78 -16.55 14.78 1.61
N LEU A 79 -15.30 14.33 1.73
CA LEU A 79 -14.87 13.45 2.81
C LEU A 79 -14.90 14.19 4.15
N GLN A 80 -14.49 15.45 4.19
CA GLN A 80 -14.58 16.29 5.40
C GLN A 80 -16.02 16.43 5.87
N GLU A 81 -16.96 16.68 4.94
CA GLU A 81 -18.39 16.77 5.26
C GLU A 81 -18.94 15.45 5.83
N LEU A 82 -18.63 14.31 5.18
CA LEU A 82 -19.07 12.99 5.63
C LEU A 82 -18.56 12.60 7.02
N LEU A 83 -17.37 13.05 7.36
CA LEU A 83 -16.72 12.69 8.64
C LEU A 83 -16.88 13.79 9.71
N SER A 84 -17.41 14.95 9.35
CA SER A 84 -17.58 16.06 10.30
C SER A 84 -18.55 15.69 11.42
N GLY A 85 -18.13 15.91 12.67
CA GLY A 85 -18.96 15.64 13.85
C GLY A 85 -19.32 14.17 14.07
N LEU A 86 -18.68 13.23 13.34
CA LEU A 86 -18.94 11.80 13.49
C LEU A 86 -18.53 11.31 14.88
N ASP A 87 -19.48 10.74 15.60
CA ASP A 87 -19.23 10.01 16.84
C ASP A 87 -18.88 8.56 16.52
N CYS A 88 -17.68 8.13 16.90
CA CYS A 88 -17.23 6.75 16.67
C CYS A 88 -17.85 5.73 17.64
N GLU A 89 -18.54 6.17 18.71
CA GLU A 89 -19.31 5.28 19.58
C GLU A 89 -20.68 4.93 18.98
N ASP A 90 -21.21 5.78 18.08
CA ASP A 90 -22.39 5.46 17.27
C ASP A 90 -21.96 4.58 16.08
N LEU A 91 -22.01 3.26 16.29
CA LEU A 91 -21.61 2.27 15.26
C LEU A 91 -22.43 2.38 13.96
N ALA A 92 -23.70 2.80 14.05
CA ALA A 92 -24.54 2.92 12.86
C ALA A 92 -24.13 4.16 12.04
N ALA A 93 -23.89 5.30 12.69
CA ALA A 93 -23.38 6.50 12.04
C ALA A 93 -21.97 6.27 11.44
N LEU A 94 -21.09 5.61 12.19
CA LEU A 94 -19.75 5.26 11.73
C LEU A 94 -19.79 4.39 10.48
N SER A 95 -20.61 3.33 10.50
CA SER A 95 -20.72 2.40 9.35
C SER A 95 -21.30 3.10 8.13
N ALA A 96 -22.32 3.95 8.31
CA ALA A 96 -22.92 4.74 7.22
C ALA A 96 -21.90 5.72 6.61
N ALA A 97 -21.19 6.47 7.43
CA ALA A 97 -20.17 7.43 6.99
C ALA A 97 -19.01 6.70 6.28
N GLY A 98 -18.52 5.60 6.84
CA GLY A 98 -17.48 4.78 6.25
C GLY A 98 -17.90 4.17 4.91
N ALA A 99 -19.13 3.65 4.80
CA ALA A 99 -19.66 3.13 3.53
C ALA A 99 -19.75 4.22 2.45
N ALA A 100 -20.28 5.40 2.80
CA ALA A 100 -20.40 6.53 1.88
C ALA A 100 -19.01 7.02 1.41
N ALA A 101 -18.02 7.10 2.30
CA ALA A 101 -16.66 7.47 1.95
C ALA A 101 -16.00 6.43 1.01
N ARG A 102 -16.17 5.13 1.28
CA ARG A 102 -15.66 4.06 0.43
C ARG A 102 -16.31 4.04 -0.97
N GLU A 103 -17.60 4.28 -1.05
CA GLU A 103 -18.32 4.39 -2.32
C GLU A 103 -17.81 5.59 -3.12
N LEU A 104 -17.66 6.74 -2.46
CA LEU A 104 -17.15 7.96 -3.08
C LEU A 104 -15.76 7.74 -3.71
N LEU A 105 -14.84 7.10 -2.99
CA LEU A 105 -13.50 6.80 -3.48
C LEU A 105 -13.48 5.67 -4.53
N GLY A 106 -14.28 4.63 -4.32
CA GLY A 106 -14.34 3.47 -5.22
C GLY A 106 -14.91 3.79 -6.60
N THR A 107 -15.79 4.80 -6.70
CA THR A 107 -16.39 5.26 -7.97
C THR A 107 -15.60 6.37 -8.66
N ALA A 108 -14.70 7.06 -7.93
CA ALA A 108 -13.89 8.13 -8.51
C ALA A 108 -12.87 7.58 -9.51
N PRO A 109 -12.73 8.20 -10.71
CA PRO A 109 -11.73 7.77 -11.68
C PRO A 109 -10.32 8.11 -11.21
N LEU A 110 -9.37 7.21 -11.48
CA LEU A 110 -7.95 7.56 -11.31
C LEU A 110 -7.60 8.66 -12.33
N PRO A 111 -6.88 9.73 -11.92
CA PRO A 111 -6.38 10.72 -12.86
C PRO A 111 -5.59 10.05 -13.99
N PRO A 112 -5.73 10.49 -15.25
CA PRO A 112 -5.07 9.85 -16.40
C PRO A 112 -3.56 9.67 -16.20
N GLU A 113 -2.89 10.69 -15.69
CA GLU A 113 -1.45 10.66 -15.44
C GLU A 113 -1.05 9.63 -14.38
N LEU A 114 -1.90 9.39 -13.36
CA LEU A 114 -1.67 8.37 -12.35
C LEU A 114 -1.93 6.98 -12.92
N ALA A 115 -3.03 6.81 -13.65
CA ALA A 115 -3.35 5.53 -14.30
C ALA A 115 -2.25 5.12 -15.29
N ASP A 116 -1.73 6.06 -16.09
CA ASP A 116 -0.66 5.81 -17.06
C ASP A 116 0.67 5.51 -16.37
N ALA A 117 0.98 6.17 -15.26
CA ALA A 117 2.17 5.86 -14.46
C ALA A 117 2.11 4.43 -13.88
N ILE A 118 0.94 4.01 -13.36
CA ILE A 118 0.72 2.65 -12.85
C ILE A 118 0.84 1.61 -13.97
N ARG A 119 0.20 1.84 -15.13
CA ARG A 119 0.30 0.94 -16.30
C ARG A 119 1.74 0.80 -16.78
N SER A 120 2.45 1.92 -16.90
CA SER A 120 3.84 1.95 -17.32
C SER A 120 4.74 1.14 -16.37
N ALA A 121 4.60 1.33 -15.07
CA ALA A 121 5.36 0.57 -14.07
C ALA A 121 5.01 -0.93 -14.09
N TYR A 122 3.73 -1.28 -14.27
CA TYR A 122 3.29 -2.66 -14.40
C TYR A 122 3.84 -3.34 -15.66
N ALA A 123 3.86 -2.63 -16.80
CA ALA A 123 4.47 -3.11 -18.02
C ALA A 123 5.98 -3.35 -17.87
N GLN A 124 6.72 -2.44 -17.20
CA GLN A 124 8.14 -2.60 -16.88
C GLN A 124 8.40 -3.82 -15.98
N LEU A 125 7.47 -4.11 -15.06
CA LEU A 125 7.54 -5.33 -14.24
C LEU A 125 7.32 -6.61 -15.06
N GLY A 126 6.89 -6.50 -16.32
CA GLY A 126 6.58 -7.62 -17.22
C GLY A 126 5.14 -8.12 -17.07
N SER A 127 4.25 -7.32 -16.55
CA SER A 127 2.81 -7.59 -16.38
C SER A 127 2.47 -8.95 -15.71
N PRO A 128 3.17 -9.34 -14.63
CA PRO A 128 2.94 -10.62 -13.95
C PRO A 128 1.64 -10.60 -13.14
N ALA A 129 1.33 -11.71 -12.46
CA ALA A 129 0.42 -11.66 -11.32
C ALA A 129 1.06 -10.83 -10.20
N VAL A 130 0.29 -9.96 -9.58
CA VAL A 130 0.76 -9.09 -8.50
C VAL A 130 -0.13 -9.15 -7.27
N ALA A 131 0.47 -8.88 -6.10
CA ALA A 131 -0.23 -8.50 -4.91
C ALA A 131 -0.34 -6.95 -4.89
N VAL A 132 -1.53 -6.44 -4.61
CA VAL A 132 -1.79 -5.00 -4.48
C VAL A 132 -2.22 -4.75 -3.04
N ARG A 133 -1.48 -3.91 -2.32
CA ARG A 133 -1.73 -3.66 -0.90
C ARG A 133 -1.51 -2.20 -0.53
N SER A 134 -2.25 -1.74 0.45
CA SER A 134 -2.10 -0.42 1.01
C SER A 134 -0.90 -0.32 1.97
N SER A 135 -0.32 0.86 2.07
CA SER A 135 0.75 1.23 2.98
C SER A 135 0.54 2.69 3.40
N ALA A 136 0.07 2.91 4.61
CA ALA A 136 -0.17 4.26 5.12
C ALA A 136 1.13 4.93 5.56
N THR A 137 1.23 6.25 5.36
CA THR A 137 2.42 7.02 5.77
C THR A 137 2.54 7.17 7.29
N ALA A 138 1.48 6.86 8.03
CA ALA A 138 1.44 6.90 9.51
C ALA A 138 1.35 5.49 10.14
N GLU A 139 1.57 4.41 9.36
CA GLU A 139 1.29 3.03 9.81
C GLU A 139 2.25 2.51 10.89
N ASP A 140 3.50 2.97 10.87
CA ASP A 140 4.57 2.48 11.74
C ASP A 140 5.05 3.55 12.74
N LEU A 141 4.17 4.42 13.20
CA LEU A 141 4.51 5.30 14.30
C LEU A 141 4.64 4.47 15.59
N PRO A 142 5.62 4.77 16.47
CA PRO A 142 5.90 3.97 17.66
C PRO A 142 4.70 3.78 18.61
N GLU A 143 3.72 4.68 18.51
CA GLU A 143 2.52 4.71 19.35
C GLU A 143 1.25 4.29 18.60
N ALA A 144 1.33 3.94 17.31
CA ALA A 144 0.14 3.68 16.50
C ALA A 144 0.42 2.61 15.42
N SER A 145 -0.25 1.47 15.50
CA SER A 145 -0.17 0.40 14.51
C SER A 145 -1.48 0.23 13.73
N PHE A 146 -1.45 0.45 12.43
CA PHE A 146 -2.56 0.16 11.52
C PHE A 146 -2.58 -1.31 11.06
N ALA A 147 -1.93 -2.21 11.79
CA ALA A 147 -1.85 -3.62 11.42
C ALA A 147 -3.24 -4.25 11.25
N GLY A 148 -3.43 -4.98 10.15
CA GLY A 148 -4.65 -5.72 9.85
C GLY A 148 -5.89 -4.87 9.51
N GLN A 149 -5.71 -3.56 9.28
CA GLN A 149 -6.83 -2.65 8.97
C GLN A 149 -7.01 -2.37 7.48
N GLN A 150 -6.09 -2.85 6.64
CA GLN A 150 -6.01 -2.48 5.24
C GLN A 150 -6.10 -3.72 4.34
N GLU A 151 -6.72 -3.55 3.17
CA GLU A 151 -6.97 -4.65 2.24
C GLU A 151 -5.72 -5.02 1.42
N THR A 152 -5.60 -6.31 1.15
CA THR A 152 -4.62 -6.87 0.21
C THR A 152 -5.36 -7.67 -0.86
N PHE A 153 -5.04 -7.38 -2.11
CA PHE A 153 -5.58 -8.09 -3.28
C PHE A 153 -4.49 -8.95 -3.89
N LEU A 154 -4.66 -10.26 -3.84
CA LEU A 154 -3.71 -11.23 -4.35
C LEU A 154 -4.07 -11.68 -5.77
N ASN A 155 -3.05 -12.14 -6.53
CA ASN A 155 -3.22 -12.70 -7.87
C ASN A 155 -3.90 -11.76 -8.87
N VAL A 156 -3.73 -10.46 -8.71
CA VAL A 156 -4.24 -9.45 -9.65
C VAL A 156 -3.49 -9.58 -10.97
N ARG A 157 -4.22 -9.67 -12.09
CA ARG A 157 -3.66 -9.78 -13.44
C ARG A 157 -4.37 -8.85 -14.41
N GLY A 158 -3.60 -8.17 -15.24
CA GLY A 158 -4.07 -7.23 -16.25
C GLY A 158 -4.30 -5.83 -15.70
N GLU A 159 -4.19 -4.85 -16.59
CA GLU A 159 -4.18 -3.42 -16.25
C GLU A 159 -5.47 -2.96 -15.58
N GLU A 160 -6.63 -3.37 -16.12
CA GLU A 160 -7.91 -2.93 -15.61
C GLU A 160 -8.16 -3.40 -14.17
N LYS A 161 -7.85 -4.68 -13.89
CA LYS A 161 -7.96 -5.24 -12.53
C LYS A 161 -6.94 -4.62 -11.58
N LEU A 162 -5.76 -4.26 -12.07
CA LEU A 162 -4.76 -3.56 -11.28
C LEU A 162 -5.26 -2.16 -10.87
N LEU A 163 -5.79 -1.39 -11.82
CA LEU A 163 -6.32 -0.05 -11.54
C LEU A 163 -7.55 -0.11 -10.60
N GLU A 164 -8.40 -1.13 -10.76
CA GLU A 164 -9.50 -1.38 -9.84
C GLU A 164 -9.00 -1.69 -8.43
N ALA A 165 -8.02 -2.60 -8.29
CA ALA A 165 -7.42 -2.93 -7.00
C ALA A 165 -6.78 -1.70 -6.33
N CYS A 166 -6.13 -0.82 -7.11
CA CYS A 166 -5.59 0.44 -6.60
C CYS A 166 -6.69 1.35 -6.03
N ARG A 167 -7.81 1.52 -6.72
CA ARG A 167 -8.96 2.31 -6.20
C ARG A 167 -9.51 1.71 -4.91
N ARG A 168 -9.66 0.39 -4.86
CA ARG A 168 -10.12 -0.33 -3.66
C ARG A 168 -9.15 -0.17 -2.50
N CYS A 169 -7.83 -0.19 -2.75
CA CYS A 169 -6.84 0.12 -1.72
C CYS A 169 -7.06 1.53 -1.15
N TYR A 170 -7.28 2.55 -2.00
CA TYR A 170 -7.59 3.90 -1.53
C TYR A 170 -8.87 3.95 -0.67
N SER A 171 -9.90 3.21 -1.06
CA SER A 171 -11.14 3.13 -0.30
C SER A 171 -10.95 2.48 1.08
N SER A 172 -10.00 1.55 1.23
CA SER A 172 -9.79 0.83 2.49
C SER A 172 -9.34 1.73 3.66
N LEU A 173 -8.85 2.93 3.37
CA LEU A 173 -8.53 3.93 4.40
C LEU A 173 -9.77 4.40 5.19
N PHE A 174 -10.97 4.17 4.66
CA PHE A 174 -12.25 4.57 5.25
C PHE A 174 -13.11 3.38 5.66
N THR A 175 -12.49 2.27 6.05
CA THR A 175 -13.19 1.23 6.84
C THR A 175 -13.55 1.78 8.21
N ASP A 176 -14.61 1.28 8.79
CA ASP A 176 -15.11 1.70 10.13
C ASP A 176 -13.98 1.63 11.16
N ARG A 177 -13.22 0.54 11.13
CA ARG A 177 -12.07 0.33 12.00
C ARG A 177 -10.94 1.34 11.75
N ALA A 178 -10.65 1.69 10.49
CA ALA A 178 -9.59 2.63 10.15
C ALA A 178 -9.98 4.08 10.55
N ILE A 179 -11.26 4.45 10.43
CA ILE A 179 -11.78 5.75 10.90
C ILE A 179 -11.67 5.83 12.41
N SER A 180 -12.24 4.85 13.14
CA SER A 180 -12.19 4.81 14.61
C SER A 180 -10.77 4.88 15.13
N TYR A 181 -9.86 4.09 14.52
CA TYR A 181 -8.47 4.07 14.94
C TYR A 181 -7.78 5.43 14.80
N ARG A 182 -7.95 6.12 13.67
CA ARG A 182 -7.38 7.47 13.49
C ARG A 182 -7.89 8.44 14.56
N ARG A 183 -9.18 8.42 14.81
CA ARG A 183 -9.80 9.33 15.79
C ARG A 183 -9.38 9.05 17.23
N ILE A 184 -9.32 7.78 17.64
CA ILE A 184 -8.85 7.38 18.96
C ILE A 184 -7.41 7.85 19.18
N ASN A 185 -6.57 7.81 18.15
CA ASN A 185 -5.17 8.24 18.21
C ASN A 185 -4.96 9.72 17.86
N GLY A 186 -6.02 10.50 17.68
CA GLY A 186 -5.94 11.95 17.44
C GLY A 186 -5.42 12.35 16.06
N PHE A 187 -5.42 11.44 15.08
CA PHE A 187 -5.05 11.77 13.71
C PHE A 187 -6.22 12.45 12.98
N ASP A 188 -5.90 13.47 12.21
CA ASP A 188 -6.84 14.03 11.24
C ASP A 188 -7.15 13.00 10.15
N ASP A 189 -8.44 12.86 9.79
CA ASP A 189 -8.93 11.85 8.84
C ASP A 189 -8.30 11.97 7.45
N LEU A 190 -7.80 13.15 7.06
CA LEU A 190 -7.23 13.42 5.74
C LEU A 190 -5.72 13.69 5.74
N GLN A 191 -5.07 13.79 6.91
CA GLN A 191 -3.62 13.98 7.00
C GLN A 191 -2.84 12.70 6.71
N VAL A 192 -3.43 11.54 6.97
CA VAL A 192 -2.80 10.25 6.65
C VAL A 192 -2.91 10.03 5.15
N ALA A 193 -1.77 10.00 4.47
CA ALA A 193 -1.71 9.63 3.07
C ALA A 193 -1.57 8.11 2.90
N LEU A 194 -2.09 7.60 1.79
CA LEU A 194 -2.01 6.19 1.45
C LEU A 194 -1.16 5.98 0.19
N SER A 195 -0.16 5.16 0.33
CA SER A 195 0.60 4.57 -0.76
C SER A 195 0.05 3.18 -1.08
N ILE A 196 0.19 2.74 -2.32
CA ILE A 196 -0.21 1.41 -2.77
C ILE A 196 1.02 0.68 -3.26
N GLY A 197 1.36 -0.43 -2.63
CA GLY A 197 2.40 -1.34 -3.09
C GLY A 197 1.85 -2.32 -4.09
N VAL A 198 2.52 -2.45 -5.23
CA VAL A 198 2.24 -3.45 -6.27
C VAL A 198 3.47 -4.35 -6.37
N GLN A 199 3.35 -5.56 -5.87
CA GLN A 199 4.47 -6.50 -5.75
C GLN A 199 4.23 -7.74 -6.59
N ARG A 200 5.25 -8.24 -7.27
CA ARG A 200 5.20 -9.51 -8.02
C ARG A 200 4.80 -10.65 -7.09
N MET A 201 3.81 -11.44 -7.49
CA MET A 201 3.45 -12.67 -6.77
C MET A 201 4.54 -13.73 -6.89
N VAL A 202 4.83 -14.39 -5.76
CA VAL A 202 5.62 -15.61 -5.74
C VAL A 202 4.71 -16.81 -6.06
N ARG A 203 5.20 -17.77 -6.83
CA ARG A 203 4.48 -18.99 -7.22
C ARG A 203 4.49 -20.01 -6.08
N SER A 204 3.92 -19.65 -4.94
CA SER A 204 3.77 -20.57 -3.80
C SER A 204 2.87 -21.75 -4.09
N ASP A 205 1.99 -21.65 -5.11
CA ASP A 205 1.20 -22.75 -5.64
C ASP A 205 2.04 -23.93 -6.21
N LEU A 206 3.32 -23.68 -6.51
CA LEU A 206 4.30 -24.67 -6.96
C LEU A 206 5.30 -25.08 -5.86
N ALA A 207 5.16 -24.53 -4.66
CA ALA A 207 6.10 -24.70 -3.56
C ALA A 207 5.39 -24.64 -2.19
N CYS A 208 6.07 -24.05 -1.22
CA CYS A 208 5.52 -23.76 0.10
C CYS A 208 5.69 -22.28 0.44
N SER A 209 4.89 -21.81 1.37
CA SER A 209 5.04 -20.50 2.01
C SER A 209 4.95 -20.65 3.53
N GLY A 210 5.42 -19.66 4.26
CA GLY A 210 5.39 -19.71 5.71
C GLY A 210 5.82 -18.41 6.37
N VAL A 211 5.82 -18.43 7.69
CA VAL A 211 6.23 -17.33 8.55
C VAL A 211 7.31 -17.81 9.49
N MET A 212 8.32 -16.98 9.68
CA MET A 212 9.41 -17.23 10.63
C MET A 212 9.48 -16.07 11.61
N PHE A 213 9.53 -16.38 12.89
CA PHE A 213 9.78 -15.42 13.95
C PHE A 213 11.11 -15.77 14.65
N SER A 214 11.93 -14.76 14.90
CA SER A 214 13.19 -14.88 15.63
C SER A 214 13.01 -14.86 17.15
N ILE A 215 11.79 -15.09 17.62
CA ILE A 215 11.37 -15.12 19.01
C ILE A 215 10.14 -16.02 19.12
N ASP A 216 9.95 -16.70 20.25
CA ASP A 216 8.65 -17.28 20.57
C ASP A 216 7.65 -16.16 20.86
N THR A 217 6.64 -16.04 20.01
CA THR A 217 5.64 -14.95 20.06
C THR A 217 4.65 -15.07 21.21
N GLU A 218 4.54 -16.24 21.83
CA GLU A 218 3.65 -16.48 22.98
C GLU A 218 4.33 -16.17 24.32
N THR A 219 5.56 -16.61 24.48
CA THR A 219 6.29 -16.51 25.76
C THR A 219 7.31 -15.37 25.78
N GLY A 220 7.67 -14.82 24.61
CA GLY A 220 8.74 -13.83 24.49
C GLY A 220 10.15 -14.42 24.60
N PHE A 221 10.30 -15.76 24.57
CA PHE A 221 11.62 -16.41 24.66
C PHE A 221 12.44 -16.12 23.40
N ARG A 222 13.63 -15.53 23.60
CA ARG A 222 14.47 -14.99 22.52
C ARG A 222 15.44 -15.99 21.89
N ASP A 223 15.70 -17.09 22.53
CA ASP A 223 16.67 -18.11 22.07
C ASP A 223 15.98 -19.23 21.28
N ALA A 224 14.83 -18.91 20.66
CA ALA A 224 14.08 -19.80 19.80
C ALA A 224 13.74 -19.12 18.47
N VAL A 225 13.66 -19.92 17.41
CA VAL A 225 13.09 -19.52 16.10
C VAL A 225 11.84 -20.35 15.89
N LEU A 226 10.71 -19.67 15.73
CA LEU A 226 9.44 -20.31 15.40
C LEU A 226 9.25 -20.26 13.90
N LEU A 227 9.10 -21.42 13.26
CA LEU A 227 8.84 -21.56 11.83
C LEU A 227 7.51 -22.29 11.61
N THR A 228 6.59 -21.67 10.89
CA THR A 228 5.37 -22.31 10.41
C THR A 228 5.35 -22.28 8.88
N ALA A 229 5.14 -23.42 8.24
CA ALA A 229 5.11 -23.54 6.79
C ALA A 229 3.98 -24.47 6.33
N ALA A 230 3.40 -24.14 5.16
CA ALA A 230 2.38 -24.92 4.50
C ALA A 230 2.64 -24.97 2.99
N TYR A 231 2.13 -25.99 2.32
CA TYR A 231 2.13 -26.01 0.86
C TYR A 231 1.13 -24.98 0.31
N GLY A 232 1.51 -24.31 -0.78
CA GLY A 232 0.70 -23.27 -1.38
C GLY A 232 0.85 -21.90 -0.71
N LEU A 233 -0.22 -21.10 -0.70
CA LEU A 233 -0.19 -19.69 -0.27
C LEU A 233 -0.07 -19.52 1.26
N GLY A 234 -0.44 -20.54 2.02
CA GLY A 234 -0.27 -20.52 3.48
C GLY A 234 -1.22 -19.58 4.26
N GLU A 235 -2.32 -19.18 3.64
CA GLU A 235 -3.35 -18.32 4.26
C GLU A 235 -4.56 -19.11 4.80
N ASN A 236 -4.48 -20.44 4.86
CA ASN A 236 -5.53 -21.34 5.35
C ASN A 236 -5.08 -22.07 6.60
#